data_99b6def30493424402fe77fe30b690b3
#
_entry.id   99b6def30493424402fe77fe30b690b3
#
_cell.length_a   1.000
_cell.length_b   1.000
_cell.length_c   1.000
_cell.angle_alpha   90.00
_cell.angle_beta   90.00
_cell.angle_gamma   90.00
#
_symmetry.space_group_name_H-M   'P 1'
#
loop_
_entity.id
_entity.type
_entity.pdbx_description
1 polymer ?
#
loop_
_entity_poly.entity_id
_entity_poly.type
_entity_poly.pdbx_seq_one_letter_code
_entity_poly.pdbx_strand_id
1 'polypeptide(L)'
;MEQLTKSRLFRYGIWTLLGLVILYFIWLLRPLFLHLYDFLKTIIAPFAVAMIISYVLNPVVNMLGGRKVPRSVAVLLIYAVFLGSLVVILMHLIPMFIDQLDELNEHLPELTMHAQGLMTNMDGSILPQGVRSGMNQWFFQLENRMATGIATFMDNIGGMINMLFNVFIVPFLIFYILKDFDVFERAIVSYLPRSRRKAIVTVLKEIDQALGNYVRGQLLVCVIIGVMAYIGYMLIGMPYALLLAGVVAVFNIVPYLGPFLGAAPAVVMASTVSFKMVLLVVVVNTCIQVLESNVISPQVVGRTLHLHPIAIIFALLVGGEIAGITGLILAVPVMAVLKVALQHFFAYYVKRKTI
;
A
#
# COMPACT_ATOMS: atom_id res chain seq x y z
N MET A 1 -17.45 39.95 45.75
CA MET A 1 -17.38 38.87 44.73
C MET A 1 -17.36 39.37 43.29
N GLU A 2 -18.07 40.43 42.92
CA GLU A 2 -18.08 40.99 41.55
C GLU A 2 -16.73 41.51 41.00
N GLN A 3 -15.84 41.96 41.87
CA GLN A 3 -14.53 42.46 41.44
C GLN A 3 -13.52 41.36 41.08
N LEU A 4 -13.67 40.15 41.61
CA LEU A 4 -12.81 39.01 41.31
C LEU A 4 -13.10 38.44 39.90
N THR A 5 -14.41 38.45 39.46
CA THR A 5 -14.80 37.96 38.14
C THR A 5 -14.40 38.89 36.99
N LYS A 6 -14.11 40.17 37.29
CA LYS A 6 -13.60 41.16 36.31
C LYS A 6 -12.11 41.15 36.09
N SER A 7 -11.33 40.43 36.93
CA SER A 7 -9.86 40.36 36.75
C SER A 7 -9.50 39.48 35.54
N ARG A 8 -8.56 39.94 34.72
CA ARG A 8 -8.04 39.16 33.55
C ARG A 8 -7.42 37.84 34.01
N LEU A 9 -6.74 37.81 35.13
CA LEU A 9 -6.13 36.62 35.73
C LEU A 9 -7.17 35.57 36.11
N PHE A 10 -8.31 35.95 36.69
CA PHE A 10 -9.38 35.04 37.06
C PHE A 10 -10.03 34.39 35.80
N ARG A 11 -10.23 35.15 34.74
CA ARG A 11 -10.69 34.62 33.46
C ARG A 11 -9.71 33.62 32.85
N TYR A 12 -8.41 33.94 32.82
CA TYR A 12 -7.42 32.97 32.33
C TYR A 12 -7.36 31.71 33.21
N GLY A 13 -7.50 31.81 34.53
CA GLY A 13 -7.59 30.65 35.41
C GLY A 13 -8.79 29.75 35.12
N ILE A 14 -9.96 30.32 34.83
CA ILE A 14 -11.15 29.56 34.45
C ILE A 14 -10.92 28.88 33.09
N TRP A 15 -10.40 29.58 32.08
CA TRP A 15 -10.15 29.00 30.77
C TRP A 15 -9.08 27.89 30.82
N THR A 16 -8.04 28.02 31.61
CA THR A 16 -7.05 26.94 31.81
C THR A 16 -7.64 25.76 32.55
N LEU A 17 -8.44 25.98 33.59
CA LEU A 17 -9.13 24.88 34.30
C LEU A 17 -10.12 24.17 33.41
N LEU A 18 -10.89 24.89 32.62
CA LEU A 18 -11.82 24.33 31.66
C LEU A 18 -11.07 23.51 30.57
N GLY A 19 -9.94 24.02 30.10
CA GLY A 19 -9.05 23.30 29.17
C GLY A 19 -8.51 22.00 29.77
N LEU A 20 -8.07 22.02 31.03
CA LEU A 20 -7.58 20.81 31.72
C LEU A 20 -8.71 19.78 31.94
N VAL A 21 -9.92 20.23 32.29
CA VAL A 21 -11.10 19.36 32.43
C VAL A 21 -11.46 18.71 31.09
N ILE A 22 -11.44 19.48 30.00
CA ILE A 22 -11.69 18.94 28.64
C ILE A 22 -10.63 17.90 28.27
N LEU A 23 -9.33 18.20 28.50
CA LEU A 23 -8.24 17.26 28.26
C LEU A 23 -8.37 15.99 29.10
N TYR A 24 -8.78 16.12 30.37
CA TYR A 24 -9.05 14.96 31.24
C TYR A 24 -10.19 14.10 30.69
N PHE A 25 -11.29 14.69 30.25
CA PHE A 25 -12.39 13.93 29.63
C PHE A 25 -11.98 13.29 28.31
N ILE A 26 -11.19 13.94 27.47
CA ILE A 26 -10.65 13.36 26.23
C ILE A 26 -9.77 12.15 26.57
N TRP A 27 -8.93 12.28 27.60
CA TRP A 27 -8.07 11.17 28.06
C TRP A 27 -8.90 10.01 28.61
N LEU A 28 -9.95 10.29 29.40
CA LEU A 28 -10.85 9.28 29.94
C LEU A 28 -11.63 8.55 28.86
N LEU A 29 -12.02 9.24 27.78
CA LEU A 29 -12.73 8.69 26.63
C LEU A 29 -11.81 7.98 25.62
N ARG A 30 -10.48 8.06 25.80
CA ARG A 30 -9.50 7.44 24.91
C ARG A 30 -9.79 5.96 24.58
N PRO A 31 -10.11 5.06 25.55
CA PRO A 31 -10.40 3.67 25.23
C PRO A 31 -11.62 3.53 24.32
N LEU A 32 -12.66 4.35 24.50
CA LEU A 32 -13.85 4.35 23.64
C LEU A 32 -13.47 4.74 22.20
N PHE A 33 -12.66 5.78 22.03
CA PHE A 33 -12.19 6.19 20.70
C PHE A 33 -11.30 5.14 20.04
N LEU A 34 -10.45 4.44 20.80
CA LEU A 34 -9.63 3.37 20.29
C LEU A 34 -10.48 2.17 19.83
N HIS A 35 -11.47 1.76 20.60
CA HIS A 35 -12.39 0.68 20.19
C HIS A 35 -13.22 1.05 18.96
N LEU A 36 -13.72 2.29 18.89
CA LEU A 36 -14.43 2.80 17.72
C LEU A 36 -13.52 2.83 16.48
N TYR A 37 -12.28 3.25 16.66
CA TYR A 37 -11.28 3.27 15.61
C TYR A 37 -10.98 1.84 15.08
N ASP A 38 -10.72 0.88 15.95
CA ASP A 38 -10.44 -0.51 15.57
C ASP A 38 -11.65 -1.15 14.86
N PHE A 39 -12.86 -0.86 15.35
CA PHE A 39 -14.10 -1.29 14.72
C PHE A 39 -14.24 -0.71 13.30
N LEU A 40 -14.05 0.60 13.14
CA LEU A 40 -14.12 1.27 11.83
C LEU A 40 -13.04 0.75 10.88
N LYS A 41 -11.81 0.56 11.36
CA LYS A 41 -10.70 0.02 10.58
C LYS A 41 -11.02 -1.37 10.03
N THR A 42 -11.59 -2.24 10.88
CA THR A 42 -11.95 -3.63 10.50
C THR A 42 -13.03 -3.64 9.42
N ILE A 43 -14.00 -2.71 9.48
CA ILE A 43 -15.08 -2.62 8.48
C ILE A 43 -14.56 -1.97 7.19
N ILE A 44 -13.82 -0.86 7.28
CA ILE A 44 -13.41 -0.08 6.11
C ILE A 44 -12.38 -0.83 5.26
N ALA A 45 -11.48 -1.64 5.87
CA ALA A 45 -10.42 -2.32 5.15
C ALA A 45 -10.93 -3.21 3.99
N PRO A 46 -11.91 -4.13 4.17
CA PRO A 46 -12.43 -4.92 3.06
C PRO A 46 -13.14 -4.08 1.98
N PHE A 47 -13.83 -3.00 2.35
CA PHE A 47 -14.42 -2.07 1.40
C PHE A 47 -13.36 -1.36 0.55
N ALA A 48 -12.26 -0.94 1.15
CA ALA A 48 -11.16 -0.29 0.45
C ALA A 48 -10.51 -1.23 -0.57
N VAL A 49 -10.25 -2.47 -0.20
CA VAL A 49 -9.71 -3.49 -1.10
C VAL A 49 -10.69 -3.78 -2.24
N ALA A 50 -11.97 -3.96 -1.92
CA ALA A 50 -13.02 -4.19 -2.91
C ALA A 50 -13.14 -3.02 -3.89
N MET A 51 -13.03 -1.79 -3.41
CA MET A 51 -13.07 -0.58 -4.23
C MET A 51 -11.87 -0.52 -5.20
N ILE A 52 -10.66 -0.81 -4.71
CA ILE A 52 -9.45 -0.86 -5.54
C ILE A 52 -9.64 -1.85 -6.71
N ILE A 53 -10.05 -3.08 -6.41
CA ILE A 53 -10.26 -4.12 -7.42
C ILE A 53 -11.40 -3.70 -8.38
N SER A 54 -12.47 -3.11 -7.85
CA SER A 54 -13.58 -2.62 -8.68
C SER A 54 -13.14 -1.52 -9.65
N TYR A 55 -12.24 -0.62 -9.27
CA TYR A 55 -11.67 0.39 -10.18
C TYR A 55 -10.86 -0.23 -11.32
N VAL A 56 -10.24 -1.37 -11.10
CA VAL A 56 -9.50 -2.10 -12.14
C VAL A 56 -10.46 -2.78 -13.11
N LEU A 57 -11.52 -3.41 -12.60
CA LEU A 57 -12.45 -4.20 -13.41
C LEU A 57 -13.52 -3.33 -14.10
N ASN A 58 -13.88 -2.18 -13.56
CA ASN A 58 -14.98 -1.34 -14.06
C ASN A 58 -14.85 -0.95 -15.55
N PRO A 59 -13.68 -0.57 -16.11
CA PRO A 59 -13.56 -0.27 -17.54
C PRO A 59 -13.92 -1.47 -18.42
N VAL A 60 -13.51 -2.67 -18.00
CA VAL A 60 -13.78 -3.91 -18.74
C VAL A 60 -15.28 -4.23 -18.71
N VAL A 61 -15.91 -4.03 -17.54
CA VAL A 61 -17.38 -4.15 -17.39
C VAL A 61 -18.11 -3.17 -18.30
N ASN A 62 -17.68 -1.91 -18.35
CA ASN A 62 -18.29 -0.88 -19.18
C ASN A 62 -18.12 -1.18 -20.70
N MET A 63 -17.00 -1.77 -21.11
CA MET A 63 -16.78 -2.20 -22.50
C MET A 63 -17.74 -3.30 -22.93
N LEU A 64 -18.04 -4.26 -22.05
CA LEU A 64 -19.03 -5.31 -22.33
C LEU A 64 -20.47 -4.78 -22.27
N GLY A 65 -20.79 -3.96 -21.27
CA GLY A 65 -22.11 -3.35 -21.12
C GLY A 65 -22.53 -2.47 -22.32
N GLY A 66 -21.57 -1.87 -23.03
CA GLY A 66 -21.82 -1.13 -24.27
C GLY A 66 -22.29 -2.00 -25.45
N ARG A 67 -22.19 -3.33 -25.36
CA ARG A 67 -22.57 -4.29 -26.41
C ARG A 67 -23.96 -4.93 -26.20
N LYS A 68 -24.93 -4.24 -25.61
CA LYS A 68 -26.31 -4.71 -25.32
C LYS A 68 -26.39 -5.82 -24.26
N VAL A 69 -25.32 -6.09 -23.51
CA VAL A 69 -25.32 -7.04 -22.40
C VAL A 69 -25.81 -6.33 -21.13
N PRO A 70 -26.77 -6.88 -20.39
CA PRO A 70 -27.19 -6.33 -19.10
C PRO A 70 -25.99 -6.22 -18.16
N ARG A 71 -25.86 -5.07 -17.45
CA ARG A 71 -24.70 -4.80 -16.57
C ARG A 71 -24.42 -5.95 -15.58
N SER A 72 -25.48 -6.52 -14.99
CA SER A 72 -25.34 -7.65 -14.06
C SER A 72 -24.68 -8.88 -14.70
N VAL A 73 -24.99 -9.18 -15.97
CA VAL A 73 -24.39 -10.30 -16.71
C VAL A 73 -22.94 -9.97 -17.08
N ALA A 74 -22.66 -8.74 -17.54
CA ALA A 74 -21.30 -8.29 -17.83
C ALA A 74 -20.40 -8.37 -16.59
N VAL A 75 -20.89 -7.90 -15.44
CA VAL A 75 -20.17 -7.99 -14.15
C VAL A 75 -19.91 -9.44 -13.78
N LEU A 76 -20.92 -10.32 -13.87
CA LEU A 76 -20.80 -11.73 -13.50
C LEU A 76 -19.77 -12.45 -14.37
N LEU A 77 -19.80 -12.22 -15.70
CA LEU A 77 -18.85 -12.83 -16.64
C LEU A 77 -17.41 -12.38 -16.36
N ILE A 78 -17.18 -11.06 -16.27
CA ILE A 78 -15.83 -10.52 -16.03
C ILE A 78 -15.32 -10.95 -14.67
N TYR A 79 -16.19 -10.95 -13.68
CA TYR A 79 -15.85 -11.37 -12.34
C TYR A 79 -15.52 -12.88 -12.27
N ALA A 80 -16.29 -13.72 -12.95
CA ALA A 80 -15.98 -15.14 -13.05
C ALA A 80 -14.64 -15.40 -13.76
N VAL A 81 -14.35 -14.68 -14.85
CA VAL A 81 -13.06 -14.74 -15.55
C VAL A 81 -11.94 -14.24 -14.65
N PHE A 82 -12.13 -13.12 -13.97
CA PHE A 82 -11.14 -12.56 -13.04
C PHE A 82 -10.83 -13.52 -11.87
N LEU A 83 -11.87 -14.01 -11.18
CA LEU A 83 -11.68 -15.00 -10.11
C LEU A 83 -11.08 -16.31 -10.62
N GLY A 84 -11.57 -16.81 -11.76
CA GLY A 84 -11.03 -18.03 -12.36
C GLY A 84 -9.56 -17.88 -12.72
N SER A 85 -9.17 -16.78 -13.37
CA SER A 85 -7.76 -16.48 -13.68
C SER A 85 -6.93 -16.30 -12.43
N LEU A 86 -7.43 -15.60 -11.42
CA LEU A 86 -6.77 -15.41 -10.13
C LEU A 86 -6.52 -16.74 -9.42
N VAL A 87 -7.52 -17.61 -9.36
CA VAL A 87 -7.39 -18.96 -8.76
C VAL A 87 -6.35 -19.77 -9.51
N VAL A 88 -6.39 -19.82 -10.85
CA VAL A 88 -5.39 -20.53 -11.65
C VAL A 88 -3.98 -19.99 -11.42
N ILE A 89 -3.81 -18.66 -11.42
CA ILE A 89 -2.52 -18.01 -11.14
C ILE A 89 -2.04 -18.38 -9.73
N LEU A 90 -2.88 -18.24 -8.71
CA LEU A 90 -2.53 -18.56 -7.34
C LEU A 90 -2.19 -20.04 -7.15
N MET A 91 -2.92 -20.96 -7.78
CA MET A 91 -2.63 -22.40 -7.72
C MET A 91 -1.26 -22.78 -8.29
N HIS A 92 -0.71 -21.98 -9.21
CA HIS A 92 0.62 -22.20 -9.78
C HIS A 92 1.71 -21.39 -9.05
N LEU A 93 1.42 -20.12 -8.73
CA LEU A 93 2.41 -19.26 -8.08
C LEU A 93 2.62 -19.62 -6.62
N ILE A 94 1.56 -19.92 -5.86
CA ILE A 94 1.70 -20.19 -4.43
C ILE A 94 2.62 -21.39 -4.17
N PRO A 95 2.43 -22.58 -4.79
CA PRO A 95 3.35 -23.68 -4.60
C PRO A 95 4.79 -23.31 -4.97
N MET A 96 4.99 -22.67 -6.13
CA MET A 96 6.32 -22.24 -6.57
C MET A 96 6.99 -21.27 -5.58
N PHE A 97 6.23 -20.37 -4.95
CA PHE A 97 6.75 -19.50 -3.89
C PHE A 97 7.05 -20.28 -2.62
N ILE A 98 6.19 -21.22 -2.23
CA ILE A 98 6.40 -22.07 -1.06
C ILE A 98 7.66 -22.91 -1.24
N ASP A 99 7.82 -23.58 -2.39
CA ASP A 99 8.99 -24.38 -2.70
C ASP A 99 10.28 -23.54 -2.59
N GLN A 100 10.28 -22.32 -3.14
CA GLN A 100 11.43 -21.41 -3.05
C GLN A 100 11.68 -20.90 -1.62
N LEU A 101 10.62 -20.72 -0.81
CA LEU A 101 10.77 -20.34 0.60
C LEU A 101 11.30 -21.50 1.45
N ASP A 102 10.85 -22.72 1.19
CA ASP A 102 11.36 -23.93 1.85
C ASP A 102 12.83 -24.16 1.52
N GLU A 103 13.17 -24.11 0.24
CA GLU A 103 14.55 -24.23 -0.24
C GLU A 103 15.45 -23.13 0.39
N LEU A 104 14.97 -21.89 0.44
CA LEU A 104 15.67 -20.79 1.10
C LEU A 104 15.85 -21.07 2.59
N ASN A 105 14.80 -21.53 3.28
CA ASN A 105 14.84 -21.81 4.72
C ASN A 105 15.83 -22.92 5.07
N GLU A 106 15.87 -23.98 4.26
CA GLU A 106 16.84 -25.08 4.43
C GLU A 106 18.29 -24.63 4.23
N HIS A 107 18.55 -23.72 3.27
CA HIS A 107 19.88 -23.24 2.93
C HIS A 107 20.31 -21.97 3.70
N LEU A 108 19.42 -21.35 4.49
CA LEU A 108 19.76 -20.16 5.29
C LEU A 108 21.02 -20.33 6.16
N PRO A 109 21.21 -21.46 6.90
CA PRO A 109 22.42 -21.66 7.71
C PRO A 109 23.71 -21.75 6.86
N GLU A 110 23.66 -22.42 5.71
CA GLU A 110 24.80 -22.51 4.80
C GLU A 110 25.12 -21.14 4.20
N LEU A 111 24.10 -20.38 3.77
CA LEU A 111 24.28 -19.07 3.20
C LEU A 111 24.87 -18.08 4.20
N THR A 112 24.46 -18.14 5.46
CA THR A 112 25.01 -17.29 6.52
C THR A 112 26.43 -17.67 6.87
N MET A 113 26.78 -18.98 6.91
CA MET A 113 28.15 -19.44 7.09
C MET A 113 29.07 -19.03 5.91
N HIS A 114 28.58 -19.12 4.66
CA HIS A 114 29.30 -18.62 3.50
C HIS A 114 29.55 -17.12 3.56
N ALA A 115 28.54 -16.33 3.91
CA ALA A 115 28.69 -14.88 4.07
C ALA A 115 29.72 -14.53 5.16
N GLN A 116 29.68 -15.23 6.29
CA GLN A 116 30.69 -15.08 7.36
C GLN A 116 32.09 -15.49 6.89
N GLY A 117 32.20 -16.59 6.11
CA GLY A 117 33.46 -17.07 5.54
C GLY A 117 34.08 -16.07 4.56
N LEU A 118 33.27 -15.45 3.70
CA LEU A 118 33.75 -14.40 2.80
C LEU A 118 34.31 -13.20 3.55
N MET A 119 33.74 -12.87 4.70
CA MET A 119 34.21 -11.76 5.56
C MET A 119 35.47 -12.11 6.35
N THR A 120 35.62 -13.36 6.78
CA THR A 120 36.84 -13.81 7.46
C THR A 120 38.03 -13.93 6.52
N ASN A 121 37.78 -14.22 5.24
CA ASN A 121 38.80 -14.30 4.18
C ASN A 121 39.21 -12.92 3.61
N MET A 122 38.41 -11.85 3.83
CA MET A 122 38.87 -10.47 3.58
C MET A 122 39.90 -10.14 4.66
N ASP A 123 41.19 -10.09 4.26
CA ASP A 123 42.37 -9.93 5.09
C ASP A 123 42.14 -9.20 6.41
N GLY A 124 42.54 -9.88 7.51
CA GLY A 124 42.24 -9.46 8.89
C GLY A 124 42.75 -8.09 9.33
N SER A 125 43.36 -7.32 8.43
CA SER A 125 43.94 -6.01 8.67
C SER A 125 42.99 -4.81 8.44
N ILE A 126 41.87 -5.01 7.70
CA ILE A 126 41.05 -3.88 7.23
C ILE A 126 39.88 -3.57 8.17
N LEU A 127 39.33 -4.55 8.89
CA LEU A 127 38.16 -4.35 9.72
C LEU A 127 38.46 -4.50 11.22
N PRO A 128 38.14 -3.50 12.07
CA PRO A 128 38.26 -3.59 13.53
C PRO A 128 37.42 -4.75 14.10
N GLN A 129 37.88 -5.40 15.17
CA GLN A 129 37.20 -6.51 15.82
C GLN A 129 35.73 -6.21 16.20
N GLY A 130 35.46 -4.98 16.62
CA GLY A 130 34.10 -4.54 16.95
C GLY A 130 33.14 -4.51 15.76
N VAL A 131 33.65 -4.22 14.55
CA VAL A 131 32.84 -4.25 13.34
C VAL A 131 32.53 -5.70 12.95
N ARG A 132 33.50 -6.61 13.05
CA ARG A 132 33.29 -8.06 12.79
C ARG A 132 32.27 -8.69 13.72
N SER A 133 32.39 -8.43 15.04
CA SER A 133 31.41 -8.96 15.99
C SER A 133 30.01 -8.39 15.77
N GLY A 134 29.88 -7.11 15.43
CA GLY A 134 28.62 -6.49 15.08
C GLY A 134 27.99 -7.09 13.81
N MET A 135 28.80 -7.35 12.76
CA MET A 135 28.33 -7.97 11.53
C MET A 135 27.90 -9.43 11.73
N ASN A 136 28.66 -10.22 12.51
CA ASN A 136 28.27 -11.59 12.83
C ASN A 136 26.96 -11.64 13.62
N GLN A 137 26.78 -10.75 14.59
CA GLN A 137 25.51 -10.63 15.30
C GLN A 137 24.37 -10.22 14.38
N TRP A 138 24.63 -9.30 13.44
CA TRP A 138 23.64 -8.88 12.46
C TRP A 138 23.21 -10.03 11.54
N PHE A 139 24.14 -10.82 11.00
CA PHE A 139 23.82 -12.01 10.19
C PHE A 139 23.01 -13.02 10.96
N PHE A 140 23.39 -13.34 12.20
CA PHE A 140 22.65 -14.28 13.05
C PHE A 140 21.22 -13.76 13.37
N GLN A 141 21.09 -12.47 13.66
CA GLN A 141 19.77 -11.87 13.84
C GLN A 141 18.92 -11.87 12.57
N LEU A 142 19.56 -11.66 11.42
CA LEU A 142 18.91 -11.68 10.12
C LEU A 142 18.40 -13.08 9.78
N GLU A 143 19.24 -14.11 9.93
CA GLU A 143 18.88 -15.51 9.77
C GLU A 143 17.66 -15.87 10.62
N ASN A 144 17.71 -15.59 11.93
CA ASN A 144 16.60 -15.86 12.84
C ASN A 144 15.33 -15.12 12.45
N ARG A 145 15.44 -13.85 12.04
CA ARG A 145 14.28 -13.07 11.59
C ARG A 145 13.70 -13.60 10.28
N MET A 146 14.54 -14.00 9.34
CA MET A 146 14.09 -14.58 8.08
C MET A 146 13.43 -15.93 8.32
N ALA A 147 14.07 -16.84 9.04
CA ALA A 147 13.52 -18.15 9.39
C ALA A 147 12.18 -18.02 10.14
N THR A 148 12.10 -17.14 11.15
CA THR A 148 10.85 -16.86 11.88
C THR A 148 9.79 -16.23 10.97
N GLY A 149 10.21 -15.33 10.09
CA GLY A 149 9.31 -14.68 9.12
C GLY A 149 8.73 -15.69 8.13
N ILE A 150 9.56 -16.57 7.58
CA ILE A 150 9.14 -17.65 6.67
C ILE A 150 8.19 -18.61 7.39
N ALA A 151 8.56 -19.10 8.58
CA ALA A 151 7.71 -20.00 9.37
C ALA A 151 6.36 -19.34 9.69
N THR A 152 6.35 -18.10 10.15
CA THR A 152 5.11 -17.35 10.43
C THR A 152 4.25 -17.17 9.17
N PHE A 153 4.88 -16.92 8.02
CA PHE A 153 4.16 -16.79 6.76
C PHE A 153 3.54 -18.13 6.34
N MET A 154 4.27 -19.22 6.46
CA MET A 154 3.79 -20.58 6.15
C MET A 154 2.66 -21.02 7.10
N ASP A 155 2.80 -20.78 8.40
CA ASP A 155 1.75 -21.04 9.41
C ASP A 155 0.48 -20.23 9.11
N ASN A 156 0.64 -18.98 8.69
CA ASN A 156 -0.49 -18.13 8.32
C ASN A 156 -1.18 -18.57 7.04
N ILE A 157 -0.48 -19.18 6.07
CA ILE A 157 -1.11 -19.79 4.88
C ILE A 157 -2.07 -20.91 5.32
N GLY A 158 -1.67 -21.77 6.27
CA GLY A 158 -2.55 -22.77 6.87
C GLY A 158 -3.74 -22.16 7.62
N GLY A 159 -3.53 -21.03 8.30
CA GLY A 159 -4.55 -20.26 9.02
C GLY A 159 -5.48 -19.42 8.12
N MET A 160 -5.13 -19.20 6.86
CA MET A 160 -5.98 -18.49 5.88
C MET A 160 -7.34 -19.18 5.66
N ILE A 161 -7.47 -20.46 5.97
CA ILE A 161 -8.76 -21.17 5.98
C ILE A 161 -9.73 -20.56 7.01
N ASN A 162 -9.22 -20.05 8.14
CA ASN A 162 -10.02 -19.31 9.14
C ASN A 162 -10.33 -17.87 8.71
N MET A 163 -9.62 -17.31 7.72
CA MET A 163 -9.94 -16.04 7.08
C MET A 163 -11.05 -16.15 6.02
N LEU A 164 -11.63 -17.33 5.80
CA LEU A 164 -12.69 -17.58 4.81
C LEU A 164 -13.79 -16.51 4.85
N PHE A 165 -14.15 -16.02 6.02
CA PHE A 165 -15.13 -14.94 6.16
C PHE A 165 -14.68 -13.65 5.44
N ASN A 166 -13.44 -13.22 5.65
CA ASN A 166 -12.88 -12.03 4.98
C ASN A 166 -12.64 -12.28 3.49
N VAL A 167 -12.26 -13.51 3.12
CA VAL A 167 -12.05 -13.92 1.72
C VAL A 167 -13.37 -13.93 0.95
N PHE A 168 -14.51 -14.23 1.59
CA PHE A 168 -15.82 -14.14 0.94
C PHE A 168 -16.41 -12.73 0.89
N ILE A 169 -16.16 -11.89 1.90
CA ILE A 169 -16.71 -10.54 1.96
C ILE A 169 -16.16 -9.67 0.81
N VAL A 170 -14.85 -9.70 0.54
CA VAL A 170 -14.23 -8.86 -0.48
C VAL A 170 -14.78 -9.18 -1.88
N PRO A 171 -14.80 -10.45 -2.35
CA PRO A 171 -15.46 -10.84 -3.58
C PRO A 171 -16.92 -10.39 -3.69
N PHE A 172 -17.67 -10.56 -2.64
CA PHE A 172 -19.08 -10.15 -2.59
C PHE A 172 -19.22 -8.63 -2.74
N LEU A 173 -18.38 -7.86 -2.02
CA LEU A 173 -18.36 -6.41 -2.12
C LEU A 173 -17.98 -5.94 -3.54
N ILE A 174 -16.97 -6.55 -4.17
CA ILE A 174 -16.56 -6.23 -5.54
C ILE A 174 -17.75 -6.42 -6.50
N PHE A 175 -18.45 -7.55 -6.39
CA PHE A 175 -19.61 -7.83 -7.24
C PHE A 175 -20.69 -6.77 -7.08
N TYR A 176 -21.06 -6.42 -5.84
CA TYR A 176 -22.10 -5.43 -5.60
C TYR A 176 -21.67 -4.01 -5.98
N ILE A 177 -20.42 -3.62 -5.68
CA ILE A 177 -19.88 -2.31 -6.09
C ILE A 177 -19.93 -2.17 -7.62
N LEU A 178 -19.50 -3.18 -8.37
CA LEU A 178 -19.51 -3.15 -9.83
C LEU A 178 -20.93 -3.18 -10.41
N LYS A 179 -21.80 -4.01 -9.85
CA LYS A 179 -23.17 -4.19 -10.33
C LYS A 179 -24.02 -2.95 -10.09
N ASP A 180 -23.95 -2.41 -8.87
CA ASP A 180 -24.86 -1.37 -8.40
C ASP A 180 -24.21 0.03 -8.40
N PHE A 181 -23.05 0.21 -9.07
CA PHE A 181 -22.31 1.46 -9.14
C PHE A 181 -23.19 2.65 -9.53
N ASP A 182 -24.00 2.51 -10.58
CA ASP A 182 -24.90 3.56 -11.04
C ASP A 182 -26.07 3.83 -10.06
N VAL A 183 -26.44 2.84 -9.22
CA VAL A 183 -27.45 2.99 -8.17
C VAL A 183 -26.88 3.82 -7.04
N PHE A 184 -25.63 3.53 -6.62
CA PHE A 184 -24.92 4.31 -5.61
C PHE A 184 -24.71 5.77 -6.06
N GLU A 185 -24.26 5.99 -7.31
CA GLU A 185 -24.09 7.34 -7.85
C GLU A 185 -25.43 8.12 -7.78
N ARG A 186 -26.52 7.52 -8.26
CA ARG A 186 -27.87 8.15 -8.21
C ARG A 186 -28.35 8.39 -6.80
N ALA A 187 -28.12 7.46 -5.88
CA ALA A 187 -28.50 7.61 -4.48
C ALA A 187 -27.77 8.81 -3.84
N ILE A 188 -26.43 8.87 -3.98
CA ILE A 188 -25.64 10.01 -3.49
C ILE A 188 -26.16 11.32 -4.08
N VAL A 189 -26.37 11.36 -5.40
CA VAL A 189 -26.87 12.56 -6.09
C VAL A 189 -28.27 12.97 -5.60
N SER A 190 -29.13 12.03 -5.19
CA SER A 190 -30.48 12.32 -4.70
C SER A 190 -30.49 13.08 -3.38
N TYR A 191 -29.53 12.81 -2.50
CA TYR A 191 -29.38 13.49 -1.19
C TYR A 191 -28.76 14.89 -1.30
N LEU A 192 -28.21 15.26 -2.48
CA LEU A 192 -27.56 16.56 -2.63
C LEU A 192 -28.57 17.71 -2.79
N PRO A 193 -28.32 18.87 -2.14
CA PRO A 193 -29.13 20.08 -2.30
C PRO A 193 -29.21 20.50 -3.77
N ARG A 194 -30.40 20.75 -4.29
CA ARG A 194 -30.64 21.08 -5.71
C ARG A 194 -29.76 22.24 -6.19
N SER A 195 -29.54 23.27 -5.35
CA SER A 195 -28.75 24.46 -5.67
C SER A 195 -27.28 24.19 -5.91
N ARG A 196 -26.67 23.13 -5.33
CA ARG A 196 -25.26 22.80 -5.43
C ARG A 196 -24.97 21.44 -6.10
N ARG A 197 -26.04 20.74 -6.50
CA ARG A 197 -25.96 19.38 -7.04
C ARG A 197 -24.96 19.29 -8.20
N LYS A 198 -25.02 20.22 -9.17
CA LYS A 198 -24.15 20.21 -10.35
C LYS A 198 -22.67 20.34 -9.98
N ALA A 199 -22.34 21.26 -9.06
CA ALA A 199 -20.97 21.46 -8.62
C ALA A 199 -20.43 20.22 -7.84
N ILE A 200 -21.22 19.67 -6.93
CA ILE A 200 -20.80 18.49 -6.14
C ILE A 200 -20.64 17.27 -7.04
N VAL A 201 -21.54 17.04 -8.01
CA VAL A 201 -21.42 15.92 -8.98
C VAL A 201 -20.15 16.06 -9.80
N THR A 202 -19.76 17.28 -10.20
CA THR A 202 -18.48 17.50 -10.92
C THR A 202 -17.29 17.09 -10.04
N VAL A 203 -17.28 17.50 -8.77
CA VAL A 203 -16.22 17.12 -7.81
C VAL A 203 -16.15 15.60 -7.64
N LEU A 204 -17.30 14.95 -7.45
CA LEU A 204 -17.35 13.48 -7.30
C LEU A 204 -16.81 12.75 -8.54
N LYS A 205 -17.15 13.23 -9.75
CA LYS A 205 -16.64 12.66 -11.00
C LYS A 205 -15.13 12.85 -11.16
N GLU A 206 -14.60 14.00 -10.77
CA GLU A 206 -13.17 14.25 -10.81
C GLU A 206 -12.41 13.38 -9.79
N ILE A 207 -12.98 13.17 -8.59
CA ILE A 207 -12.46 12.24 -7.59
C ILE A 207 -12.45 10.81 -8.15
N ASP A 208 -13.56 10.36 -8.73
CA ASP A 208 -13.69 9.02 -9.31
C ASP A 208 -12.66 8.77 -10.41
N GLN A 209 -12.48 9.74 -11.33
CA GLN A 209 -11.49 9.67 -12.38
C GLN A 209 -10.06 9.65 -11.83
N ALA A 210 -9.75 10.51 -10.85
CA ALA A 210 -8.42 10.58 -10.25
C ALA A 210 -8.06 9.26 -9.54
N LEU A 211 -8.99 8.71 -8.75
CA LEU A 211 -8.83 7.42 -8.07
C LEU A 211 -8.66 6.27 -9.06
N GLY A 212 -9.56 6.19 -10.03
CA GLY A 212 -9.54 5.11 -11.03
C GLY A 212 -8.27 5.12 -11.87
N ASN A 213 -7.81 6.28 -12.31
CA ASN A 213 -6.57 6.41 -13.08
C ASN A 213 -5.34 6.05 -12.23
N TYR A 214 -5.30 6.51 -10.98
CA TYR A 214 -4.20 6.21 -10.08
C TYR A 214 -4.12 4.70 -9.78
N VAL A 215 -5.21 4.08 -9.35
CA VAL A 215 -5.24 2.66 -8.96
C VAL A 215 -4.81 1.76 -10.11
N ARG A 216 -5.41 1.97 -11.31
CA ARG A 216 -5.05 1.19 -12.50
C ARG A 216 -3.61 1.41 -12.91
N GLY A 217 -3.16 2.67 -12.92
CA GLY A 217 -1.78 3.02 -13.22
C GLY A 217 -0.80 2.35 -12.26
N GLN A 218 -1.03 2.47 -10.96
CA GLN A 218 -0.14 1.91 -9.94
C GLN A 218 -0.04 0.38 -10.02
N LEU A 219 -1.16 -0.31 -10.21
CA LEU A 219 -1.13 -1.78 -10.36
C LEU A 219 -0.40 -2.21 -11.64
N LEU A 220 -0.57 -1.47 -12.74
CA LEU A 220 0.18 -1.74 -13.96
C LEU A 220 1.68 -1.49 -13.77
N VAL A 221 2.07 -0.44 -13.05
CA VAL A 221 3.47 -0.19 -12.67
C VAL A 221 4.02 -1.37 -11.85
N CYS A 222 3.30 -1.85 -10.83
CA CYS A 222 3.71 -3.00 -10.02
C CYS A 222 4.01 -4.24 -10.89
N VAL A 223 3.14 -4.54 -11.86
CA VAL A 223 3.33 -5.68 -12.78
C VAL A 223 4.56 -5.47 -13.66
N ILE A 224 4.72 -4.28 -14.26
CA ILE A 224 5.87 -3.97 -15.12
C ILE A 224 7.17 -4.08 -14.33
N ILE A 225 7.23 -3.50 -13.13
CA ILE A 225 8.41 -3.53 -12.26
C ILE A 225 8.72 -4.96 -11.83
N GLY A 226 7.72 -5.76 -11.47
CA GLY A 226 7.90 -7.17 -11.14
C GLY A 226 8.49 -7.97 -12.28
N VAL A 227 7.98 -7.80 -13.49
CA VAL A 227 8.53 -8.46 -14.69
C VAL A 227 9.97 -8.00 -14.98
N MET A 228 10.24 -6.71 -14.88
CA MET A 228 11.60 -6.17 -15.08
C MET A 228 12.58 -6.70 -14.02
N ALA A 229 12.15 -6.74 -12.75
CA ALA A 229 12.96 -7.31 -11.66
C ALA A 229 13.23 -8.79 -11.90
N TYR A 230 12.24 -9.57 -12.29
CA TYR A 230 12.41 -10.99 -12.62
C TYR A 230 13.42 -11.20 -13.73
N ILE A 231 13.27 -10.48 -14.85
CA ILE A 231 14.21 -10.55 -15.97
C ILE A 231 15.60 -10.13 -15.54
N GLY A 232 15.73 -9.02 -14.81
CA GLY A 232 17.02 -8.52 -14.32
C GLY A 232 17.73 -9.50 -13.39
N TYR A 233 17.01 -10.06 -12.43
CA TYR A 233 17.55 -11.06 -11.49
C TYR A 233 17.92 -12.37 -12.20
N MET A 234 17.11 -12.82 -13.15
CA MET A 234 17.40 -14.01 -13.96
C MET A 234 18.69 -13.82 -14.80
N LEU A 235 18.88 -12.65 -15.41
CA LEU A 235 20.06 -12.34 -16.24
C LEU A 235 21.36 -12.32 -15.44
N ILE A 236 21.33 -11.90 -14.17
CA ILE A 236 22.51 -11.89 -13.31
C ILE A 236 22.72 -13.24 -12.59
N GLY A 237 21.85 -14.24 -12.82
CA GLY A 237 21.93 -15.55 -12.16
C GLY A 237 21.58 -15.50 -10.67
N MET A 238 20.69 -14.60 -10.26
CA MET A 238 20.26 -14.47 -8.88
C MET A 238 19.42 -15.69 -8.45
N PRO A 239 19.72 -16.38 -7.35
CA PRO A 239 18.85 -17.42 -6.82
C PRO A 239 17.52 -16.82 -6.38
N TYR A 240 16.46 -17.63 -6.46
CA TYR A 240 15.09 -17.22 -6.06
C TYR A 240 14.58 -15.97 -6.79
N ALA A 241 14.98 -15.79 -8.06
CA ALA A 241 14.67 -14.59 -8.85
C ALA A 241 13.18 -14.27 -8.89
N LEU A 242 12.31 -15.28 -9.05
CA LEU A 242 10.85 -15.09 -9.10
C LEU A 242 10.30 -14.63 -7.76
N LEU A 243 10.72 -15.26 -6.66
CA LEU A 243 10.31 -14.87 -5.31
C LEU A 243 10.68 -13.41 -5.04
N LEU A 244 11.95 -13.06 -5.27
CA LEU A 244 12.47 -11.72 -5.00
C LEU A 244 11.81 -10.66 -5.88
N ALA A 245 11.58 -10.96 -7.16
CA ALA A 245 10.87 -10.08 -8.07
C ALA A 245 9.38 -9.90 -7.67
N GLY A 246 8.74 -10.98 -7.20
CA GLY A 246 7.39 -10.92 -6.65
C GLY A 246 7.30 -10.01 -5.42
N VAL A 247 8.30 -10.08 -4.53
CA VAL A 247 8.40 -9.17 -3.38
C VAL A 247 8.55 -7.73 -3.84
N VAL A 248 9.42 -7.44 -4.81
CA VAL A 248 9.56 -6.09 -5.40
C VAL A 248 8.23 -5.61 -5.96
N ALA A 249 7.52 -6.44 -6.73
CA ALA A 249 6.23 -6.08 -7.33
C ALA A 249 5.17 -5.75 -6.27
N VAL A 250 5.06 -6.57 -5.21
CA VAL A 250 4.08 -6.38 -4.14
C VAL A 250 4.38 -5.11 -3.33
N PHE A 251 5.61 -4.91 -2.94
CA PHE A 251 5.98 -3.70 -2.18
C PHE A 251 5.84 -2.43 -3.01
N ASN A 252 5.99 -2.51 -4.33
CA ASN A 252 5.84 -1.34 -5.23
C ASN A 252 4.42 -0.76 -5.28
N ILE A 253 3.43 -1.41 -4.63
CA ILE A 253 2.09 -0.83 -4.43
C ILE A 253 2.16 0.46 -3.59
N VAL A 254 3.21 0.63 -2.78
CA VAL A 254 3.47 1.81 -1.97
C VAL A 254 4.56 2.66 -2.65
N PRO A 255 4.20 3.79 -3.28
CA PRO A 255 5.18 4.63 -3.97
C PRO A 255 6.32 5.09 -3.05
N TYR A 256 7.50 5.28 -3.59
CA TYR A 256 8.74 5.67 -2.91
C TYR A 256 9.29 4.67 -1.89
N LEU A 257 8.47 4.08 -1.03
CA LEU A 257 8.91 3.10 -0.03
C LEU A 257 9.05 1.69 -0.63
N GLY A 258 8.16 1.36 -1.55
CA GLY A 258 8.09 0.04 -2.18
C GLY A 258 9.38 -0.44 -2.81
N PRO A 259 10.03 0.35 -3.67
CA PRO A 259 11.29 -0.03 -4.31
C PRO A 259 12.40 -0.36 -3.32
N PHE A 260 12.52 0.40 -2.23
CA PHE A 260 13.54 0.15 -1.20
C PHE A 260 13.22 -1.09 -0.37
N LEU A 261 11.98 -1.20 0.10
CA LEU A 261 11.54 -2.35 0.89
C LEU A 261 11.54 -3.63 0.06
N GLY A 262 11.15 -3.55 -1.22
CA GLY A 262 11.14 -4.67 -2.14
C GLY A 262 12.54 -5.14 -2.54
N ALA A 263 13.51 -4.21 -2.71
CA ALA A 263 14.89 -4.56 -3.04
C ALA A 263 15.68 -5.10 -1.83
N ALA A 264 15.30 -4.77 -0.60
CA ALA A 264 16.04 -5.16 0.59
C ALA A 264 16.27 -6.69 0.71
N PRO A 265 15.26 -7.57 0.54
CA PRO A 265 15.47 -9.02 0.55
C PRO A 265 16.42 -9.49 -0.54
N ALA A 266 16.37 -8.89 -1.74
CA ALA A 266 17.26 -9.26 -2.84
C ALA A 266 18.73 -8.88 -2.55
N VAL A 267 18.97 -7.70 -1.94
CA VAL A 267 20.31 -7.29 -1.50
C VAL A 267 20.85 -8.22 -0.41
N VAL A 268 20.00 -8.57 0.55
CA VAL A 268 20.36 -9.53 1.61
C VAL A 268 20.73 -10.88 1.02
N MET A 269 19.90 -11.42 0.14
CA MET A 269 20.17 -12.69 -0.53
C MET A 269 21.44 -12.63 -1.38
N ALA A 270 21.68 -11.53 -2.10
CA ALA A 270 22.90 -11.34 -2.87
C ALA A 270 24.16 -11.36 -1.99
N SER A 271 24.08 -10.85 -0.76
CA SER A 271 25.22 -10.81 0.17
C SER A 271 25.67 -12.21 0.61
N THR A 272 24.79 -13.21 0.57
CA THR A 272 25.14 -14.59 0.87
C THR A 272 25.85 -15.29 -0.30
N VAL A 273 25.66 -14.78 -1.53
CA VAL A 273 26.28 -15.34 -2.72
C VAL A 273 27.69 -14.76 -2.95
N SER A 274 27.79 -13.44 -3.11
CA SER A 274 29.06 -12.73 -3.26
C SER A 274 28.88 -11.22 -3.23
N PHE A 275 29.98 -10.49 -2.91
CA PHE A 275 29.97 -9.01 -3.02
C PHE A 275 29.68 -8.52 -4.44
N LYS A 276 30.17 -9.25 -5.46
CA LYS A 276 29.86 -8.96 -6.87
C LYS A 276 28.36 -9.05 -7.14
N MET A 277 27.68 -10.05 -6.57
CA MET A 277 26.24 -10.22 -6.72
C MET A 277 25.47 -9.05 -6.08
N VAL A 278 25.90 -8.58 -4.90
CA VAL A 278 25.32 -7.38 -4.27
C VAL A 278 25.40 -6.18 -5.19
N LEU A 279 26.56 -5.91 -5.79
CA LEU A 279 26.72 -4.81 -6.74
C LEU A 279 25.79 -4.96 -7.95
N LEU A 280 25.69 -6.17 -8.52
CA LEU A 280 24.81 -6.43 -9.66
C LEU A 280 23.33 -6.21 -9.30
N VAL A 281 22.88 -6.68 -8.14
CA VAL A 281 21.51 -6.48 -7.65
C VAL A 281 21.22 -4.99 -7.43
N VAL A 282 22.14 -4.25 -6.83
CA VAL A 282 22.02 -2.80 -6.64
C VAL A 282 21.92 -2.08 -7.98
N VAL A 283 22.76 -2.46 -8.97
CA VAL A 283 22.70 -1.89 -10.32
C VAL A 283 21.37 -2.19 -10.98
N VAL A 284 20.90 -3.46 -10.95
CA VAL A 284 19.60 -3.85 -11.53
C VAL A 284 18.45 -3.03 -10.90
N ASN A 285 18.39 -3.00 -9.56
CA ASN A 285 17.32 -2.23 -8.89
C ASN A 285 17.42 -0.74 -9.17
N THR A 286 18.62 -0.17 -9.25
CA THR A 286 18.82 1.24 -9.60
C THR A 286 18.35 1.53 -11.04
N CYS A 287 18.71 0.67 -12.01
CA CYS A 287 18.23 0.80 -13.39
C CYS A 287 16.69 0.73 -13.45
N ILE A 288 16.08 -0.22 -12.75
CA ILE A 288 14.62 -0.36 -12.65
C ILE A 288 14.02 0.92 -12.06
N GLN A 289 14.59 1.44 -10.96
CA GLN A 289 14.10 2.64 -10.30
C GLN A 289 14.21 3.89 -11.19
N VAL A 290 15.30 4.04 -11.94
CA VAL A 290 15.46 5.13 -12.90
C VAL A 290 14.43 5.03 -14.02
N LEU A 291 14.19 3.83 -14.55
CA LEU A 291 13.16 3.61 -15.57
C LEU A 291 11.75 3.82 -15.01
N GLU A 292 11.48 3.36 -13.80
CA GLU A 292 10.21 3.61 -13.14
C GLU A 292 9.91 5.09 -12.99
N SER A 293 10.85 5.85 -12.41
CA SER A 293 10.63 7.26 -12.09
C SER A 293 10.56 8.17 -13.31
N ASN A 294 11.36 7.87 -14.36
CA ASN A 294 11.49 8.78 -15.52
C ASN A 294 10.65 8.35 -16.73
N VAL A 295 10.29 7.07 -16.83
CA VAL A 295 9.61 6.55 -18.03
C VAL A 295 8.27 5.92 -17.66
N ILE A 296 8.26 4.91 -16.77
CA ILE A 296 7.09 4.06 -16.55
C ILE A 296 6.00 4.85 -15.81
N SER A 297 6.32 5.42 -14.65
CA SER A 297 5.36 6.14 -13.82
C SER A 297 4.76 7.36 -14.55
N PRO A 298 5.52 8.22 -15.27
CA PRO A 298 4.94 9.30 -16.06
C PRO A 298 4.04 8.85 -17.21
N GLN A 299 4.33 7.71 -17.84
CA GLN A 299 3.53 7.19 -18.95
C GLN A 299 2.28 6.43 -18.48
N VAL A 300 2.37 5.70 -17.38
CA VAL A 300 1.33 4.79 -16.90
C VAL A 300 0.38 5.49 -15.92
N VAL A 301 0.92 6.12 -14.88
CA VAL A 301 0.12 6.86 -13.88
C VAL A 301 -0.20 8.27 -14.41
N GLY A 302 0.66 8.78 -15.26
CA GLY A 302 0.50 10.10 -15.87
C GLY A 302 0.65 11.24 -14.86
N ARG A 303 0.33 12.46 -15.34
CA ARG A 303 0.30 13.67 -14.47
C ARG A 303 -1.02 13.84 -13.74
N THR A 304 -1.79 12.75 -13.55
CA THR A 304 -3.17 12.81 -13.05
C THR A 304 -3.28 13.41 -11.65
N LEU A 305 -2.30 13.17 -10.79
CA LEU A 305 -2.42 13.65 -9.41
C LEU A 305 -1.74 15.00 -9.15
N HIS A 306 -0.70 15.41 -9.92
CA HIS A 306 0.07 16.65 -9.70
C HIS A 306 0.34 16.91 -8.19
N LEU A 307 0.63 15.85 -7.41
CA LEU A 307 0.99 15.95 -6.01
C LEU A 307 2.48 16.20 -5.90
N HIS A 308 2.87 17.12 -5.01
CA HIS A 308 4.28 17.29 -4.69
C HIS A 308 4.80 16.05 -3.94
N PRO A 309 6.02 15.54 -4.23
CA PRO A 309 6.57 14.37 -3.54
C PRO A 309 6.50 14.43 -2.01
N ILE A 310 6.76 15.60 -1.43
CA ILE A 310 6.65 15.81 0.03
C ILE A 310 5.24 15.51 0.54
N ALA A 311 4.19 15.87 -0.20
CA ALA A 311 2.82 15.59 0.21
C ALA A 311 2.50 14.09 0.19
N ILE A 312 3.09 13.35 -0.76
CA ILE A 312 2.94 11.88 -0.82
C ILE A 312 3.67 11.24 0.36
N ILE A 313 4.92 11.65 0.65
CA ILE A 313 5.69 11.14 1.79
C ILE A 313 4.95 11.44 3.10
N PHE A 314 4.43 12.66 3.27
CA PHE A 314 3.64 13.01 4.44
C PHE A 314 2.39 12.13 4.57
N ALA A 315 1.66 11.90 3.48
CA ALA A 315 0.50 11.03 3.47
C ALA A 315 0.85 9.58 3.84
N LEU A 316 1.98 9.07 3.34
CA LEU A 316 2.47 7.73 3.67
C LEU A 316 2.81 7.61 5.15
N LEU A 317 3.51 8.60 5.74
CA LEU A 317 3.83 8.61 7.17
C LEU A 317 2.55 8.61 8.03
N VAL A 318 1.62 9.52 7.72
CA VAL A 318 0.35 9.61 8.44
C VAL A 318 -0.50 8.35 8.24
N GLY A 319 -0.62 7.88 7.00
CA GLY A 319 -1.39 6.68 6.69
C GLY A 319 -0.81 5.42 7.35
N GLY A 320 0.52 5.29 7.34
CA GLY A 320 1.23 4.20 8.00
C GLY A 320 0.99 4.17 9.50
N GLU A 321 1.05 5.33 10.17
CA GLU A 321 0.77 5.46 11.60
C GLU A 321 -0.69 5.15 11.95
N ILE A 322 -1.62 5.67 11.16
CA ILE A 322 -3.05 5.48 11.41
C ILE A 322 -3.48 4.02 11.16
N ALA A 323 -3.19 3.44 10.01
CA ALA A 323 -3.78 2.18 9.59
C ALA A 323 -2.75 1.10 9.17
N GLY A 324 -1.46 1.30 9.46
CA GLY A 324 -0.40 0.36 9.09
C GLY A 324 -0.30 0.17 7.58
N ILE A 325 -0.16 -1.06 7.12
CA ILE A 325 0.00 -1.39 5.69
C ILE A 325 -1.21 -0.91 4.87
N THR A 326 -2.44 -1.09 5.38
CA THR A 326 -3.64 -0.60 4.70
C THR A 326 -3.62 0.92 4.54
N GLY A 327 -3.13 1.63 5.57
CA GLY A 327 -2.98 3.08 5.52
C GLY A 327 -1.91 3.54 4.52
N LEU A 328 -0.80 2.81 4.39
CA LEU A 328 0.23 3.08 3.37
C LEU A 328 -0.35 2.94 1.95
N ILE A 329 -1.11 1.88 1.69
CA ILE A 329 -1.73 1.63 0.37
C ILE A 329 -2.77 2.72 0.04
N LEU A 330 -3.56 3.14 1.03
CA LEU A 330 -4.62 4.13 0.85
C LEU A 330 -4.13 5.59 0.92
N ALA A 331 -2.89 5.83 1.36
CA ALA A 331 -2.37 7.18 1.58
C ALA A 331 -2.48 8.07 0.33
N VAL A 332 -2.03 7.59 -0.81
CA VAL A 332 -2.06 8.35 -2.06
C VAL A 332 -3.49 8.52 -2.60
N PRO A 333 -4.35 7.48 -2.66
CA PRO A 333 -5.77 7.65 -2.94
C PRO A 333 -6.47 8.71 -2.09
N VAL A 334 -6.26 8.67 -0.77
CA VAL A 334 -6.86 9.64 0.15
C VAL A 334 -6.35 11.05 -0.14
N MET A 335 -5.05 11.22 -0.39
CA MET A 335 -4.49 12.52 -0.78
C MET A 335 -5.03 13.02 -2.12
N ALA A 336 -5.29 12.14 -3.07
CA ALA A 336 -5.92 12.51 -4.34
C ALA A 336 -7.34 13.08 -4.12
N VAL A 337 -8.13 12.41 -3.29
CA VAL A 337 -9.47 12.88 -2.89
C VAL A 337 -9.39 14.23 -2.19
N LEU A 338 -8.51 14.35 -1.19
CA LEU A 338 -8.33 15.60 -0.43
C LEU A 338 -7.92 16.76 -1.35
N LYS A 339 -7.00 16.52 -2.28
CA LYS A 339 -6.57 17.54 -3.23
C LYS A 339 -7.71 18.06 -4.08
N VAL A 340 -8.47 17.17 -4.73
CA VAL A 340 -9.61 17.56 -5.58
C VAL A 340 -10.64 18.32 -4.75
N ALA A 341 -10.98 17.83 -3.54
CA ALA A 341 -11.90 18.48 -2.64
C ALA A 341 -11.45 19.89 -2.24
N LEU A 342 -10.16 20.05 -1.87
CA LEU A 342 -9.58 21.35 -1.50
C LEU A 342 -9.55 22.32 -2.69
N GLN A 343 -9.16 21.86 -3.89
CA GLN A 343 -9.16 22.71 -5.09
C GLN A 343 -10.53 23.31 -5.37
N HIS A 344 -11.58 22.51 -5.31
CA HIS A 344 -12.95 22.99 -5.50
C HIS A 344 -13.43 23.88 -4.36
N PHE A 345 -13.06 23.57 -3.13
CA PHE A 345 -13.37 24.38 -1.96
C PHE A 345 -12.76 25.79 -2.09
N PHE A 346 -11.46 25.89 -2.40
CA PHE A 346 -10.80 27.18 -2.60
C PHE A 346 -11.34 27.93 -3.82
N ALA A 347 -11.57 27.25 -4.93
CA ALA A 347 -12.17 27.86 -6.12
C ALA A 347 -13.55 28.47 -5.82
N TYR A 348 -14.36 27.82 -5.00
CA TYR A 348 -15.65 28.34 -4.54
C TYR A 348 -15.51 29.59 -3.66
N TYR A 349 -14.55 29.58 -2.71
CA TYR A 349 -14.32 30.71 -1.81
C TYR A 349 -13.76 31.94 -2.53
N VAL A 350 -12.82 31.73 -3.46
CA VAL A 350 -12.22 32.83 -4.25
C VAL A 350 -13.26 33.47 -5.15
N LYS A 351 -14.08 32.69 -5.86
CA LYS A 351 -15.21 33.24 -6.67
C LYS A 351 -16.21 34.05 -5.84
N ARG A 352 -16.40 33.74 -4.58
CA ARG A 352 -17.34 34.46 -3.71
C ARG A 352 -16.80 35.79 -3.18
N LYS A 353 -15.47 36.00 -3.20
CA LYS A 353 -14.82 37.25 -2.77
C LYS A 353 -14.65 38.26 -3.92
N THR A 354 -14.82 37.82 -5.17
CA THR A 354 -14.64 38.64 -6.38
C THR A 354 -15.99 39.11 -6.97
N ILE A 355 -17.12 38.83 -6.33
CA ILE A 355 -18.47 39.38 -6.56
C ILE A 355 -18.89 40.19 -5.31
#